data_6e9dd6b780cb2934f9c273d31c351de0
#
_entry.id   6e9dd6b780cb2934f9c273d31c351de0
#
_cell.length_a   1.000
_cell.length_b   1.000
_cell.length_c   1.000
_cell.angle_alpha   90.00
_cell.angle_beta   90.00
_cell.angle_gamma   90.00
#
_symmetry.space_group_name_H-M   'P 1'
#
loop_
_entity.id
_entity.type
_entity.pdbx_description
1 polymer ?
#
loop_
_entity_poly.entity_id
_entity_poly.type
_entity_poly.pdbx_seq_one_letter_code
_entity_poly.pdbx_strand_id
1 'polypeptide(L)'
;MPDVSPRDRVMAAYKGGYADRVPAYPIAGSFAGCLDGLSIEEYCTNPKKAVKAMLNYYDRFQPDIMIAFNDLAKEAEAIGCRVKYSDYVVPSIDQHVLQDDKGKLARLEIPDPKKDGRLPGFLEQCEALSSAKVPSPLGSVNVGPWTIAMLMRNPELLCLDTLDDPAFVHDLMRFCTEYAKRVGDAVLGTKIGLSYSDPTASCSLVGPDTYREFIKPYHQDMVDYFKANKVGVTIHICGTTHQIHEDLVDVGFNAITIDLDQQADPTLYVDQLDKLVTLGNARNVVAIGNVDVTIFERATKAQIEAEVRRCIDTVGTRSRFVLSTSCELPPQASPDCVKWFMDFARDYGRYDRILA
;
A
#
# COMPACT_ATOMS: atom_id res chain seq x y z
N MET A 1 -22.32 10.81 21.35
CA MET A 1 -22.53 11.12 19.91
C MET A 1 -23.07 9.87 19.25
N PRO A 2 -23.92 9.94 18.19
CA PRO A 2 -24.28 8.74 17.45
C PRO A 2 -23.01 8.06 16.91
N ASP A 3 -23.03 6.72 16.83
CA ASP A 3 -21.90 5.96 16.32
C ASP A 3 -21.61 6.37 14.88
N VAL A 4 -20.43 6.96 14.66
CA VAL A 4 -19.97 7.36 13.32
C VAL A 4 -19.52 6.11 12.56
N SER A 5 -20.03 5.93 11.34
CA SER A 5 -19.63 4.77 10.53
C SER A 5 -18.15 4.83 10.16
N PRO A 6 -17.47 3.67 9.96
CA PRO A 6 -16.10 3.65 9.46
C PRO A 6 -15.91 4.49 8.18
N ARG A 7 -16.87 4.40 7.26
CA ARG A 7 -16.88 5.19 6.02
C ARG A 7 -16.91 6.69 6.29
N ASP A 8 -17.80 7.16 7.16
CA ASP A 8 -17.91 8.61 7.44
C ASP A 8 -16.67 9.11 8.17
N ARG A 9 -16.08 8.30 9.05
CA ARG A 9 -14.84 8.60 9.76
C ARG A 9 -13.66 8.78 8.79
N VAL A 10 -13.47 7.85 7.86
CA VAL A 10 -12.43 7.93 6.83
C VAL A 10 -12.68 9.13 5.91
N MET A 11 -13.92 9.32 5.45
CA MET A 11 -14.27 10.45 4.57
C MET A 11 -14.09 11.81 5.24
N ALA A 12 -14.28 11.91 6.57
CA ALA A 12 -13.97 13.14 7.31
C ALA A 12 -12.47 13.47 7.21
N ALA A 13 -11.59 12.51 7.44
CA ALA A 13 -10.14 12.70 7.29
C ALA A 13 -9.76 13.10 5.84
N TYR A 14 -10.31 12.44 4.83
CA TYR A 14 -10.06 12.78 3.41
C TYR A 14 -10.54 14.19 3.02
N LYS A 15 -11.58 14.69 3.68
CA LYS A 15 -12.09 16.06 3.48
C LYS A 15 -11.36 17.11 4.33
N GLY A 16 -10.44 16.71 5.18
CA GLY A 16 -9.74 17.61 6.10
C GLY A 16 -10.57 18.03 7.31
N GLY A 17 -11.54 17.22 7.71
CA GLY A 17 -12.37 17.39 8.90
C GLY A 17 -12.07 16.34 9.97
N TYR A 18 -12.89 16.38 11.02
CA TYR A 18 -12.83 15.47 12.15
C TYR A 18 -14.15 14.71 12.27
N ALA A 19 -14.08 13.45 12.71
CA ALA A 19 -15.23 12.63 13.07
C ALA A 19 -15.29 12.44 14.60
N ASP A 20 -15.55 11.24 15.07
CA ASP A 20 -15.49 10.89 16.51
C ASP A 20 -14.05 10.64 16.99
N ARG A 21 -13.22 10.06 16.12
CA ARG A 21 -11.82 9.72 16.40
C ARG A 21 -10.99 9.64 15.12
N VAL A 22 -9.69 9.55 15.28
CA VAL A 22 -8.74 9.24 14.18
C VAL A 22 -9.13 7.89 13.57
N PRO A 23 -9.30 7.79 12.23
CA PRO A 23 -9.48 6.50 11.57
C PRO A 23 -8.26 5.63 11.74
N ALA A 24 -8.46 4.31 11.88
CA ALA A 24 -7.36 3.38 12.06
C ALA A 24 -7.57 2.07 11.31
N TYR A 25 -6.52 1.57 10.69
CA TYR A 25 -6.49 0.22 10.12
C TYR A 25 -5.05 -0.32 10.03
N PRO A 26 -4.80 -1.55 10.46
CA PRO A 26 -3.54 -2.22 10.16
C PRO A 26 -3.60 -2.78 8.73
N ILE A 27 -2.49 -2.70 8.00
CA ILE A 27 -2.42 -3.22 6.63
C ILE A 27 -2.31 -4.74 6.70
N ALA A 28 -3.43 -5.43 6.46
CA ALA A 28 -3.49 -6.89 6.47
C ALA A 28 -3.50 -7.43 5.04
N GLY A 29 -2.57 -8.34 4.75
CA GLY A 29 -2.54 -9.13 3.53
C GLY A 29 -2.45 -10.60 3.92
N SER A 30 -1.30 -11.22 3.74
CA SER A 30 -1.02 -12.61 4.12
C SER A 30 -1.28 -12.92 5.60
N PHE A 31 -1.17 -11.95 6.50
CA PHE A 31 -1.58 -12.10 7.91
C PHE A 31 -3.04 -12.57 8.03
N ALA A 32 -3.97 -12.04 7.25
CA ALA A 32 -5.36 -12.46 7.29
C ALA A 32 -5.51 -13.95 6.91
N GLY A 33 -4.74 -14.41 5.91
CA GLY A 33 -4.68 -15.82 5.53
C GLY A 33 -4.15 -16.70 6.66
N CYS A 34 -3.01 -16.34 7.23
CA CYS A 34 -2.38 -17.09 8.33
C CYS A 34 -3.27 -17.12 9.58
N LEU A 35 -3.99 -16.03 9.88
CA LEU A 35 -4.96 -15.96 10.98
C LEU A 35 -6.10 -16.97 10.82
N ASP A 36 -6.49 -17.26 9.57
CA ASP A 36 -7.54 -18.26 9.22
C ASP A 36 -6.95 -19.67 8.96
N GLY A 37 -5.66 -19.87 9.23
CA GLY A 37 -4.96 -21.15 9.10
C GLY A 37 -4.59 -21.53 7.68
N LEU A 38 -4.57 -20.59 6.74
CA LEU A 38 -4.10 -20.82 5.36
C LEU A 38 -2.58 -20.70 5.29
N SER A 39 -1.96 -21.46 4.37
CA SER A 39 -0.61 -21.14 3.94
C SER A 39 -0.61 -19.82 3.13
N ILE A 40 0.56 -19.20 3.00
CA ILE A 40 0.69 -17.98 2.19
C ILE A 40 0.39 -18.28 0.73
N GLU A 41 0.84 -19.42 0.21
CA GLU A 41 0.52 -19.85 -1.16
C GLU A 41 -0.99 -20.00 -1.36
N GLU A 42 -1.69 -20.68 -0.44
CA GLU A 42 -3.15 -20.80 -0.53
C GLU A 42 -3.87 -19.45 -0.51
N TYR A 43 -3.42 -18.52 0.35
CA TYR A 43 -3.99 -17.18 0.41
C TYR A 43 -3.76 -16.40 -0.89
N CYS A 44 -2.57 -16.47 -1.48
CA CYS A 44 -2.22 -15.74 -2.70
C CYS A 44 -2.84 -16.34 -3.98
N THR A 45 -3.16 -17.66 -4.00
CA THR A 45 -3.59 -18.36 -5.21
C THR A 45 -5.06 -18.74 -5.22
N ASN A 46 -5.75 -18.67 -4.07
CA ASN A 46 -7.16 -19.05 -3.97
C ASN A 46 -8.03 -17.86 -3.54
N PRO A 47 -8.68 -17.17 -4.49
CA PRO A 47 -9.46 -15.96 -4.21
C PRO A 47 -10.61 -16.20 -3.21
N LYS A 48 -11.27 -17.35 -3.25
CA LYS A 48 -12.37 -17.67 -2.32
C LYS A 48 -11.90 -17.83 -0.88
N LYS A 49 -10.75 -18.50 -0.69
CA LYS A 49 -10.13 -18.62 0.64
C LYS A 49 -9.66 -17.25 1.14
N ALA A 50 -9.01 -16.45 0.28
CA ALA A 50 -8.57 -15.11 0.61
C ALA A 50 -9.74 -14.20 1.04
N VAL A 51 -10.85 -14.21 0.31
CA VAL A 51 -12.06 -13.45 0.68
C VAL A 51 -12.58 -13.86 2.05
N LYS A 52 -12.70 -15.17 2.31
CA LYS A 52 -13.16 -15.67 3.62
C LYS A 52 -12.24 -15.20 4.74
N ALA A 53 -10.93 -15.35 4.57
CA ALA A 53 -9.94 -14.92 5.56
C ALA A 53 -9.99 -13.42 5.81
N MET A 54 -10.15 -12.60 4.76
CA MET A 54 -10.30 -11.14 4.89
C MET A 54 -11.59 -10.74 5.63
N LEU A 55 -12.70 -11.45 5.41
CA LEU A 55 -13.94 -11.19 6.15
C LEU A 55 -13.83 -11.61 7.62
N ASN A 56 -13.20 -12.75 7.92
CA ASN A 56 -12.92 -13.17 9.30
C ASN A 56 -11.97 -12.18 10.01
N TYR A 57 -10.96 -11.66 9.30
CA TYR A 57 -10.11 -10.57 9.81
C TYR A 57 -10.95 -9.33 10.12
N TYR A 58 -11.86 -8.93 9.21
CA TYR A 58 -12.75 -7.79 9.43
C TYR A 58 -13.63 -7.99 10.68
N ASP A 59 -14.28 -9.13 10.81
CA ASP A 59 -15.16 -9.43 11.94
C ASP A 59 -14.41 -9.38 13.28
N ARG A 60 -13.16 -9.79 13.28
CA ARG A 60 -12.33 -9.83 14.49
C ARG A 60 -11.80 -8.47 14.92
N PHE A 61 -11.35 -7.64 13.97
CA PHE A 61 -10.64 -6.39 14.27
C PHE A 61 -11.40 -5.12 13.89
N GLN A 62 -12.37 -5.20 12.99
CA GLN A 62 -13.20 -4.08 12.54
C GLN A 62 -12.38 -2.82 12.17
N PRO A 63 -11.43 -2.92 11.25
CA PRO A 63 -10.63 -1.79 10.80
C PRO A 63 -11.50 -0.76 10.08
N ASP A 64 -11.11 0.51 10.10
CA ASP A 64 -11.84 1.57 9.42
C ASP A 64 -11.66 1.56 7.89
N ILE A 65 -10.63 0.89 7.40
CA ILE A 65 -10.40 0.63 5.96
C ILE A 65 -10.06 -0.85 5.79
N MET A 66 -10.57 -1.47 4.74
CA MET A 66 -10.15 -2.78 4.27
C MET A 66 -9.47 -2.68 2.90
N ILE A 67 -8.53 -3.56 2.65
CA ILE A 67 -7.84 -3.63 1.36
C ILE A 67 -7.88 -5.05 0.80
N ALA A 68 -8.21 -5.19 -0.49
CA ALA A 68 -7.98 -6.42 -1.23
C ALA A 68 -6.50 -6.49 -1.59
N PHE A 69 -5.79 -7.42 -0.98
CA PHE A 69 -4.36 -7.62 -1.20
C PHE A 69 -4.02 -9.10 -1.09
N ASN A 70 -3.20 -9.60 -1.98
CA ASN A 70 -2.63 -10.95 -1.92
C ASN A 70 -1.11 -10.92 -1.95
N ASP A 71 -0.48 -10.41 -3.00
CA ASP A 71 0.97 -10.25 -3.11
C ASP A 71 1.34 -9.24 -4.21
N LEU A 72 2.63 -8.95 -4.36
CA LEU A 72 3.17 -8.01 -5.36
C LEU A 72 3.72 -8.69 -6.62
N ALA A 73 3.65 -10.02 -6.72
CA ALA A 73 4.18 -10.75 -7.89
C ALA A 73 3.14 -10.99 -8.99
N LYS A 74 1.85 -10.80 -8.71
CA LYS A 74 0.75 -11.15 -9.62
C LYS A 74 0.79 -10.40 -10.96
N GLU A 75 1.17 -9.13 -10.95
CA GLU A 75 1.32 -8.34 -12.18
C GLU A 75 2.52 -8.83 -13.01
N ALA A 76 3.66 -9.09 -12.37
CA ALA A 76 4.84 -9.60 -13.05
C ALA A 76 4.62 -11.03 -13.60
N GLU A 77 3.88 -11.87 -12.89
CA GLU A 77 3.50 -13.20 -13.37
C GLU A 77 2.65 -13.12 -14.64
N ALA A 78 1.69 -12.21 -14.70
CA ALA A 78 0.84 -12.02 -15.88
C ALA A 78 1.63 -11.54 -17.12
N ILE A 79 2.77 -10.87 -16.93
CA ILE A 79 3.68 -10.46 -18.01
C ILE A 79 4.59 -11.63 -18.46
N GLY A 80 4.67 -12.73 -17.70
CA GLY A 80 5.47 -13.91 -18.01
C GLY A 80 6.71 -14.08 -17.13
N CYS A 81 6.85 -13.38 -16.02
CA CYS A 81 7.84 -13.71 -15.00
C CYS A 81 7.48 -15.04 -14.32
N ARG A 82 8.48 -15.84 -14.00
CA ARG A 82 8.25 -17.06 -13.22
C ARG A 82 8.24 -16.72 -11.73
N VAL A 83 7.15 -17.12 -11.06
CA VAL A 83 6.94 -16.89 -9.62
C VAL A 83 7.28 -18.15 -8.83
N LYS A 84 7.99 -17.98 -7.72
CA LYS A 84 8.22 -19.00 -6.72
C LYS A 84 7.25 -18.81 -5.57
N TYR A 85 6.51 -19.84 -5.25
CA TYR A 85 5.57 -19.90 -4.14
C TYR A 85 6.14 -20.61 -2.93
N SER A 86 5.60 -20.29 -1.76
CA SER A 86 5.96 -20.90 -0.49
C SER A 86 4.81 -20.82 0.50
N ASP A 87 4.70 -21.79 1.38
CA ASP A 87 3.72 -21.77 2.47
C ASP A 87 4.02 -20.72 3.55
N TYR A 88 5.27 -20.24 3.61
CA TYR A 88 5.79 -19.45 4.74
C TYR A 88 6.28 -18.06 4.35
N VAL A 89 6.50 -17.82 3.06
CA VAL A 89 7.06 -16.55 2.55
C VAL A 89 6.23 -16.08 1.37
N VAL A 90 6.02 -14.76 1.28
CA VAL A 90 5.30 -14.14 0.16
C VAL A 90 5.93 -14.49 -1.19
N PRO A 91 5.12 -14.63 -2.25
CA PRO A 91 5.61 -14.97 -3.58
C PRO A 91 6.71 -14.04 -4.06
N SER A 92 7.74 -14.60 -4.67
CA SER A 92 8.89 -13.88 -5.21
C SER A 92 9.16 -14.26 -6.66
N ILE A 93 9.88 -13.41 -7.41
CA ILE A 93 10.24 -13.71 -8.79
C ILE A 93 11.46 -14.65 -8.80
N ASP A 94 11.31 -15.78 -9.46
CA ASP A 94 12.37 -16.77 -9.70
C ASP A 94 13.08 -16.52 -11.02
N GLN A 95 12.35 -16.02 -12.05
CA GLN A 95 12.93 -15.63 -13.33
C GLN A 95 12.23 -14.37 -13.87
N HIS A 96 13.02 -13.33 -14.08
CA HIS A 96 12.56 -12.06 -14.63
C HIS A 96 12.49 -12.15 -16.16
N VAL A 97 11.39 -11.67 -16.76
CA VAL A 97 11.13 -11.81 -18.21
C VAL A 97 12.16 -11.09 -19.09
N LEU A 98 12.74 -9.98 -18.57
CA LEU A 98 13.75 -9.17 -19.27
C LEU A 98 15.18 -9.36 -18.73
N GLN A 99 15.42 -10.36 -17.87
CA GLN A 99 16.73 -10.54 -17.24
C GLN A 99 17.86 -10.71 -18.25
N ASP A 100 17.69 -11.61 -19.21
CA ASP A 100 18.75 -12.00 -20.15
C ASP A 100 18.71 -11.18 -21.45
N ASP A 101 17.56 -10.60 -21.80
CA ASP A 101 17.36 -9.89 -23.07
C ASP A 101 16.32 -8.76 -22.88
N LYS A 102 16.82 -7.53 -22.72
CA LYS A 102 15.95 -6.34 -22.61
C LYS A 102 15.26 -5.99 -23.93
N GLY A 103 15.76 -6.46 -25.08
CA GLY A 103 15.12 -6.29 -26.39
C GLY A 103 13.78 -7.02 -26.53
N LYS A 104 13.46 -7.96 -25.62
CA LYS A 104 12.13 -8.57 -25.55
C LYS A 104 11.02 -7.55 -25.27
N LEU A 105 11.33 -6.42 -24.61
CA LEU A 105 10.34 -5.38 -24.29
C LEU A 105 9.54 -4.96 -25.51
N ALA A 106 10.19 -4.78 -26.66
CA ALA A 106 9.53 -4.37 -27.91
C ALA A 106 8.49 -5.37 -28.45
N ARG A 107 8.45 -6.58 -27.90
CA ARG A 107 7.54 -7.67 -28.33
C ARG A 107 6.56 -8.09 -27.24
N LEU A 108 6.69 -7.52 -26.04
CA LEU A 108 5.74 -7.77 -24.98
C LEU A 108 4.43 -7.02 -25.24
N GLU A 109 3.34 -7.70 -24.99
CA GLU A 109 2.01 -7.08 -24.97
C GLU A 109 1.61 -6.78 -23.52
N ILE A 110 0.86 -5.71 -23.32
CA ILE A 110 0.31 -5.38 -22.00
C ILE A 110 -0.77 -6.41 -21.68
N PRO A 111 -0.64 -7.15 -20.56
CA PRO A 111 -1.60 -8.19 -20.18
C PRO A 111 -3.05 -7.69 -20.05
N ASP A 112 -3.98 -8.57 -20.33
CA ASP A 112 -5.42 -8.37 -20.04
C ASP A 112 -5.71 -8.82 -18.60
N PRO A 113 -6.04 -7.92 -17.67
CA PRO A 113 -6.30 -8.28 -16.28
C PRO A 113 -7.43 -9.28 -16.08
N LYS A 114 -8.29 -9.45 -17.11
CA LYS A 114 -9.41 -10.42 -17.08
C LYS A 114 -9.03 -11.80 -17.56
N LYS A 115 -7.79 -12.01 -18.06
CA LYS A 115 -7.38 -13.28 -18.68
C LYS A 115 -6.03 -13.80 -18.19
N ASP A 116 -5.09 -12.89 -17.92
CA ASP A 116 -3.68 -13.26 -17.81
C ASP A 116 -3.25 -13.46 -16.35
N GLY A 117 -2.44 -14.49 -16.13
CA GLY A 117 -1.88 -14.85 -14.84
C GLY A 117 -2.93 -15.04 -13.75
N ARG A 118 -2.65 -14.56 -12.54
CA ARG A 118 -3.58 -14.59 -11.40
C ARG A 118 -4.48 -13.36 -11.29
N LEU A 119 -4.39 -12.41 -12.22
CA LEU A 119 -5.20 -11.18 -12.18
C LEU A 119 -6.71 -11.45 -12.21
N PRO A 120 -7.25 -12.43 -13.01
CA PRO A 120 -8.68 -12.76 -12.93
C PRO A 120 -9.13 -13.17 -11.52
N GLY A 121 -8.32 -13.97 -10.82
CA GLY A 121 -8.59 -14.37 -9.42
C GLY A 121 -8.54 -13.17 -8.45
N PHE A 122 -7.63 -12.22 -8.67
CA PHE A 122 -7.60 -10.99 -7.89
C PHE A 122 -8.83 -10.12 -8.12
N LEU A 123 -9.32 -10.01 -9.35
CA LEU A 123 -10.58 -9.31 -9.65
C LEU A 123 -11.78 -10.03 -9.01
N GLU A 124 -11.83 -11.38 -9.04
CA GLU A 124 -12.85 -12.15 -8.32
C GLU A 124 -12.84 -11.83 -6.80
N GLN A 125 -11.65 -11.74 -6.19
CA GLN A 125 -11.50 -11.33 -4.79
C GLN A 125 -12.06 -9.92 -4.56
N CYS A 126 -11.73 -8.96 -5.40
CA CYS A 126 -12.22 -7.59 -5.32
C CYS A 126 -13.75 -7.52 -5.42
N GLU A 127 -14.35 -8.21 -6.39
CA GLU A 127 -15.81 -8.26 -6.59
C GLU A 127 -16.53 -8.89 -5.40
N ALA A 128 -15.98 -9.99 -4.87
CA ALA A 128 -16.56 -10.68 -3.72
C ALA A 128 -16.52 -9.82 -2.46
N LEU A 129 -15.40 -9.14 -2.18
CA LEU A 129 -15.29 -8.21 -1.05
C LEU A 129 -16.23 -7.01 -1.21
N SER A 130 -16.32 -6.44 -2.42
CA SER A 130 -17.26 -5.35 -2.72
C SER A 130 -18.73 -5.77 -2.47
N SER A 131 -19.06 -7.02 -2.78
CA SER A 131 -20.40 -7.60 -2.61
C SER A 131 -20.73 -7.95 -1.15
N ALA A 132 -19.73 -8.13 -0.31
CA ALA A 132 -19.91 -8.48 1.11
C ALA A 132 -20.51 -7.34 1.96
N LYS A 133 -20.53 -6.10 1.43
CA LYS A 133 -21.13 -4.92 2.06
C LYS A 133 -20.61 -4.62 3.48
N VAL A 134 -19.31 -4.82 3.70
CA VAL A 134 -18.69 -4.39 4.96
C VAL A 134 -18.83 -2.87 5.14
N PRO A 135 -19.01 -2.36 6.37
CA PRO A 135 -19.19 -0.92 6.62
C PRO A 135 -17.97 -0.06 6.25
N SER A 136 -16.78 -0.66 6.25
CA SER A 136 -15.54 0.05 5.95
C SER A 136 -15.35 0.27 4.44
N PRO A 137 -14.78 1.41 4.02
CA PRO A 137 -14.32 1.59 2.66
C PRO A 137 -13.37 0.46 2.25
N LEU A 138 -13.49 0.04 0.99
CA LEU A 138 -12.65 -0.99 0.40
C LEU A 138 -11.68 -0.36 -0.60
N GLY A 139 -10.40 -0.69 -0.46
CA GLY A 139 -9.36 -0.40 -1.44
C GLY A 139 -8.76 -1.68 -2.01
N SER A 140 -7.97 -1.54 -3.05
CA SER A 140 -7.11 -2.61 -3.59
C SER A 140 -5.65 -2.28 -3.35
N VAL A 141 -4.77 -3.28 -3.41
CA VAL A 141 -3.33 -3.06 -3.59
C VAL A 141 -2.89 -3.62 -4.93
N ASN A 142 -2.52 -2.71 -5.82
CA ASN A 142 -1.94 -3.00 -7.13
C ASN A 142 -0.45 -2.66 -7.09
N VAL A 143 0.34 -3.23 -7.97
CA VAL A 143 1.77 -2.93 -8.03
C VAL A 143 2.01 -1.63 -8.79
N GLY A 144 2.87 -0.77 -8.23
CA GLY A 144 3.26 0.48 -8.87
C GLY A 144 4.22 0.29 -10.06
N PRO A 145 4.28 1.27 -10.98
CA PRO A 145 5.03 1.11 -12.23
C PRO A 145 6.51 0.76 -12.06
N TRP A 146 7.19 1.37 -11.08
CA TRP A 146 8.61 1.10 -10.86
C TRP A 146 8.86 -0.30 -10.31
N THR A 147 8.02 -0.75 -9.38
CA THR A 147 8.12 -2.12 -8.85
C THR A 147 7.81 -3.15 -9.95
N ILE A 148 6.84 -2.89 -10.84
CA ILE A 148 6.62 -3.76 -12.01
C ILE A 148 7.91 -3.84 -12.85
N ALA A 149 8.54 -2.69 -13.14
CA ALA A 149 9.79 -2.63 -13.92
C ALA A 149 10.92 -3.41 -13.24
N MET A 150 11.09 -3.26 -11.92
CA MET A 150 12.07 -4.02 -11.12
C MET A 150 11.81 -5.53 -11.18
N LEU A 151 10.55 -5.95 -11.11
CA LEU A 151 10.17 -7.36 -11.19
C LEU A 151 10.31 -7.93 -12.61
N MET A 152 10.20 -7.11 -13.65
CA MET A 152 10.41 -7.54 -15.04
C MET A 152 11.90 -7.64 -15.41
N ARG A 153 12.70 -6.68 -14.98
CA ARG A 153 14.11 -6.56 -15.40
C ARG A 153 15.11 -7.23 -14.47
N ASN A 154 14.81 -7.39 -13.21
CA ASN A 154 15.67 -7.63 -12.06
C ASN A 154 16.14 -6.30 -11.42
N PRO A 155 16.05 -6.17 -10.08
CA PRO A 155 16.37 -4.92 -9.39
C PRO A 155 17.78 -4.40 -9.63
N GLU A 156 18.79 -5.27 -9.56
CA GLU A 156 20.18 -4.89 -9.79
C GLU A 156 20.41 -4.38 -11.22
N LEU A 157 19.89 -5.12 -12.20
CA LEU A 157 20.03 -4.76 -13.60
C LEU A 157 19.29 -3.47 -13.96
N LEU A 158 18.11 -3.24 -13.39
CA LEU A 158 17.37 -2.00 -13.63
C LEU A 158 18.10 -0.79 -13.02
N CYS A 159 18.68 -0.93 -11.84
CA CYS A 159 19.50 0.13 -11.26
C CYS A 159 20.72 0.45 -12.12
N LEU A 160 21.38 -0.55 -12.68
CA LEU A 160 22.49 -0.33 -13.63
C LEU A 160 21.99 0.34 -14.92
N ASP A 161 20.87 -0.10 -15.48
CA ASP A 161 20.29 0.47 -16.70
C ASP A 161 19.95 1.97 -16.54
N THR A 162 19.66 2.47 -15.31
CA THR A 162 19.45 3.92 -15.11
C THR A 162 20.70 4.74 -15.46
N LEU A 163 21.89 4.15 -15.40
CA LEU A 163 23.16 4.79 -15.72
C LEU A 163 23.59 4.46 -17.15
N ASP A 164 23.43 3.18 -17.56
CA ASP A 164 24.01 2.66 -18.80
C ASP A 164 23.07 2.80 -20.01
N ASP A 165 21.75 2.79 -19.79
CA ASP A 165 20.73 2.85 -20.85
C ASP A 165 19.44 3.52 -20.37
N PRO A 166 19.47 4.82 -20.04
CA PRO A 166 18.30 5.57 -19.57
C PRO A 166 17.11 5.50 -20.54
N ALA A 167 17.37 5.42 -21.85
CA ALA A 167 16.31 5.33 -22.85
C ALA A 167 15.47 4.06 -22.69
N PHE A 168 16.13 2.91 -22.47
CA PHE A 168 15.43 1.66 -22.17
C PHE A 168 14.61 1.75 -20.88
N VAL A 169 15.14 2.38 -19.83
CA VAL A 169 14.40 2.56 -18.57
C VAL A 169 13.13 3.36 -18.81
N HIS A 170 13.19 4.45 -19.56
CA HIS A 170 12.01 5.23 -19.91
C HIS A 170 11.02 4.46 -20.78
N ASP A 171 11.47 3.61 -21.71
CA ASP A 171 10.59 2.73 -22.50
C ASP A 171 9.89 1.70 -21.62
N LEU A 172 10.62 1.07 -20.72
CA LEU A 172 10.08 0.11 -19.75
C LEU A 172 9.07 0.78 -18.82
N MET A 173 9.38 1.99 -18.32
CA MET A 173 8.46 2.73 -17.44
C MET A 173 7.17 3.13 -18.16
N ARG A 174 7.22 3.51 -19.44
CA ARG A 174 6.00 3.74 -20.24
C ARG A 174 5.14 2.48 -20.31
N PHE A 175 5.74 1.34 -20.62
CA PHE A 175 5.03 0.07 -20.64
C PHE A 175 4.39 -0.27 -19.28
N CYS A 176 5.16 -0.17 -18.19
CA CYS A 176 4.69 -0.49 -16.84
C CYS A 176 3.58 0.47 -16.38
N THR A 177 3.64 1.74 -16.75
CA THR A 177 2.62 2.74 -16.39
C THR A 177 1.30 2.45 -17.11
N GLU A 178 1.32 2.18 -18.40
CA GLU A 178 0.13 1.79 -19.15
C GLU A 178 -0.47 0.48 -18.64
N TYR A 179 0.38 -0.47 -18.21
CA TYR A 179 -0.09 -1.69 -17.59
C TYR A 179 -0.74 -1.43 -16.21
N ALA A 180 -0.12 -0.61 -15.37
CA ALA A 180 -0.69 -0.24 -14.08
C ALA A 180 -2.05 0.45 -14.24
N LYS A 181 -2.20 1.36 -15.22
CA LYS A 181 -3.50 1.98 -15.56
C LYS A 181 -4.54 0.93 -15.94
N ARG A 182 -4.19 -0.03 -16.81
CA ARG A 182 -5.11 -1.10 -17.26
C ARG A 182 -5.57 -1.99 -16.10
N VAL A 183 -4.67 -2.35 -15.20
CA VAL A 183 -5.03 -3.09 -13.97
C VAL A 183 -5.95 -2.25 -13.09
N GLY A 184 -5.63 -0.98 -12.90
CA GLY A 184 -6.47 -0.05 -12.11
C GLY A 184 -7.88 0.10 -12.67
N ASP A 185 -8.04 0.22 -13.99
CA ASP A 185 -9.37 0.28 -14.63
C ASP A 185 -10.18 -1.01 -14.40
N ALA A 186 -9.54 -2.17 -14.49
CA ALA A 186 -10.19 -3.44 -14.22
C ALA A 186 -10.64 -3.54 -12.75
N VAL A 187 -9.82 -3.09 -11.82
CA VAL A 187 -10.14 -3.03 -10.39
C VAL A 187 -11.29 -2.06 -10.11
N LEU A 188 -11.30 -0.88 -10.70
CA LEU A 188 -12.40 0.08 -10.57
C LEU A 188 -13.74 -0.50 -11.04
N GLY A 189 -13.71 -1.38 -12.04
CA GLY A 189 -14.88 -2.13 -12.48
C GLY A 189 -15.53 -2.97 -11.38
N THR A 190 -14.79 -3.36 -10.34
CA THR A 190 -15.27 -4.09 -9.16
C THR A 190 -15.84 -3.19 -8.06
N LYS A 191 -15.80 -1.86 -8.25
CA LYS A 191 -16.33 -0.84 -7.32
C LYS A 191 -15.56 -0.69 -6.01
N ILE A 192 -14.27 -0.99 -6.01
CA ILE A 192 -13.37 -0.68 -4.89
C ILE A 192 -12.36 0.40 -5.28
N GLY A 193 -11.79 1.08 -4.27
CA GLY A 193 -10.84 2.17 -4.48
C GLY A 193 -9.47 1.68 -4.93
N LEU A 194 -8.65 2.59 -5.49
CA LEU A 194 -7.30 2.31 -5.96
C LEU A 194 -6.25 2.66 -4.91
N SER A 195 -5.39 1.70 -4.64
CA SER A 195 -4.10 1.92 -4.01
C SER A 195 -3.03 1.18 -4.79
N TYR A 196 -1.88 1.81 -4.92
CA TYR A 196 -0.68 1.21 -5.51
C TYR A 196 0.38 1.05 -4.44
N SER A 197 1.10 -0.06 -4.49
CA SER A 197 2.30 -0.29 -3.70
C SER A 197 3.50 -0.27 -4.65
N ASP A 198 4.40 0.68 -4.43
CA ASP A 198 5.62 0.84 -5.22
C ASP A 198 6.87 0.81 -4.31
N PRO A 199 7.05 -0.29 -3.53
CA PRO A 199 8.03 -0.36 -2.45
C PRO A 199 9.46 -0.15 -2.93
N THR A 200 9.77 -0.51 -4.19
CA THR A 200 11.12 -0.35 -4.72
C THR A 200 11.43 1.07 -5.20
N ALA A 201 10.43 1.97 -5.21
CA ALA A 201 10.64 3.41 -5.42
C ALA A 201 11.21 4.13 -4.18
N SER A 202 11.53 3.38 -3.14
CA SER A 202 12.09 3.85 -1.88
C SER A 202 13.51 4.41 -2.05
N CYS A 203 13.80 5.51 -1.34
CA CYS A 203 15.16 6.03 -1.24
C CYS A 203 16.14 5.10 -0.50
N SER A 204 15.67 3.99 0.08
CA SER A 204 16.52 2.89 0.55
C SER A 204 17.15 2.08 -0.60
N LEU A 205 16.55 2.11 -1.79
CA LEU A 205 17.01 1.37 -2.98
C LEU A 205 17.50 2.29 -4.09
N VAL A 206 16.77 3.40 -4.30
CA VAL A 206 17.10 4.39 -5.35
C VAL A 206 17.23 5.77 -4.72
N GLY A 207 18.17 6.56 -5.20
CA GLY A 207 18.33 7.93 -4.69
C GLY A 207 17.17 8.84 -5.09
N PRO A 208 16.99 10.00 -4.41
CA PRO A 208 15.94 10.96 -4.75
C PRO A 208 16.04 11.50 -6.18
N ASP A 209 17.23 11.59 -6.76
CA ASP A 209 17.41 12.03 -8.14
C ASP A 209 16.92 10.97 -9.14
N THR A 210 17.19 9.69 -8.89
CA THR A 210 16.61 8.58 -9.68
C THR A 210 15.10 8.57 -9.59
N TYR A 211 14.53 8.84 -8.40
CA TYR A 211 13.09 8.99 -8.24
C TYR A 211 12.53 10.11 -9.13
N ARG A 212 13.17 11.27 -9.12
CA ARG A 212 12.73 12.45 -9.91
C ARG A 212 12.83 12.24 -11.41
N GLU A 213 13.86 11.55 -11.87
CA GLU A 213 14.09 11.31 -13.29
C GLU A 213 13.23 10.16 -13.83
N PHE A 214 13.25 9.00 -13.17
CA PHE A 214 12.72 7.76 -13.73
C PHE A 214 11.39 7.31 -13.12
N ILE A 215 10.92 7.90 -12.00
CA ILE A 215 9.74 7.41 -11.31
C ILE A 215 8.64 8.48 -11.23
N LYS A 216 8.97 9.67 -10.73
CA LYS A 216 8.02 10.77 -10.54
C LYS A 216 7.20 11.10 -11.80
N PRO A 217 7.77 11.20 -13.02
CA PRO A 217 7.00 11.51 -14.24
C PRO A 217 5.92 10.46 -14.52
N TYR A 218 6.19 9.21 -14.22
CA TYR A 218 5.28 8.07 -14.45
C TYR A 218 4.23 7.93 -13.35
N HIS A 219 4.56 8.23 -12.10
CA HIS A 219 3.58 8.43 -11.05
C HIS A 219 2.62 9.58 -11.39
N GLN A 220 3.14 10.70 -11.92
CA GLN A 220 2.34 11.83 -12.36
C GLN A 220 1.38 11.44 -13.47
N ASP A 221 1.87 10.78 -14.52
CA ASP A 221 1.06 10.32 -15.65
C ASP A 221 -0.07 9.37 -15.20
N MET A 222 0.24 8.42 -14.31
CA MET A 222 -0.75 7.53 -13.72
C MET A 222 -1.81 8.30 -12.90
N VAL A 223 -1.37 9.20 -12.04
CA VAL A 223 -2.28 10.00 -11.20
C VAL A 223 -3.16 10.91 -12.04
N ASP A 224 -2.62 11.58 -13.05
CA ASP A 224 -3.37 12.45 -13.94
C ASP A 224 -4.42 11.69 -14.74
N TYR A 225 -4.09 10.48 -15.20
CA TYR A 225 -5.04 9.58 -15.87
C TYR A 225 -6.26 9.29 -14.99
N PHE A 226 -6.05 8.87 -13.75
CA PHE A 226 -7.15 8.56 -12.84
C PHE A 226 -7.90 9.80 -12.36
N LYS A 227 -7.22 10.90 -12.13
CA LYS A 227 -7.86 12.20 -11.78
C LYS A 227 -8.76 12.71 -12.87
N ALA A 228 -8.39 12.57 -14.14
CA ALA A 228 -9.26 12.94 -15.28
C ALA A 228 -10.59 12.18 -15.24
N ASN A 229 -10.60 10.97 -14.67
CA ASN A 229 -11.77 10.14 -14.43
C ASN A 229 -12.40 10.34 -13.03
N LYS A 230 -11.96 11.37 -12.26
CA LYS A 230 -12.42 11.69 -10.90
C LYS A 230 -12.15 10.58 -9.88
N VAL A 231 -11.11 9.81 -10.10
CA VAL A 231 -10.66 8.74 -9.20
C VAL A 231 -9.43 9.21 -8.44
N GLY A 232 -9.46 9.04 -7.12
CA GLY A 232 -8.31 9.26 -6.25
C GLY A 232 -7.40 8.04 -6.19
N VAL A 233 -6.11 8.27 -6.09
CA VAL A 233 -5.09 7.23 -6.00
C VAL A 233 -4.36 7.33 -4.66
N THR A 234 -4.24 6.22 -3.95
CA THR A 234 -3.35 6.08 -2.78
C THR A 234 -2.05 5.43 -3.21
N ILE A 235 -0.92 5.87 -2.67
CA ILE A 235 0.39 5.24 -2.88
C ILE A 235 0.97 4.76 -1.56
N HIS A 236 1.61 3.58 -1.58
CA HIS A 236 2.48 3.08 -0.52
C HIS A 236 3.89 2.89 -1.04
N ILE A 237 4.87 3.43 -0.32
CA ILE A 237 6.30 3.21 -0.56
C ILE A 237 6.92 2.80 0.76
N CYS A 238 7.58 1.63 0.79
CA CYS A 238 8.29 1.13 1.97
C CYS A 238 9.61 1.86 2.23
N GLY A 239 10.12 1.76 3.45
CA GLY A 239 11.44 2.26 3.83
C GLY A 239 11.56 3.78 3.75
N THR A 240 12.74 4.25 3.37
CA THR A 240 13.08 5.67 3.38
C THR A 240 12.36 6.45 2.29
N THR A 241 11.53 7.44 2.67
CA THR A 241 10.79 8.32 1.74
C THR A 241 10.88 9.81 2.09
N HIS A 242 11.46 10.17 3.23
CA HIS A 242 11.48 11.56 3.72
C HIS A 242 12.11 12.56 2.74
N GLN A 243 13.06 12.10 1.91
CA GLN A 243 13.75 12.92 0.91
C GLN A 243 12.88 13.28 -0.29
N ILE A 244 11.79 12.52 -0.51
CA ILE A 244 10.86 12.70 -1.64
C ILE A 244 9.43 13.04 -1.21
N HIS A 245 9.18 13.36 0.08
CA HIS A 245 7.83 13.71 0.55
C HIS A 245 7.21 14.86 -0.23
N GLU A 246 7.99 15.91 -0.56
CA GLU A 246 7.52 17.02 -1.37
C GLU A 246 7.16 16.57 -2.79
N ASP A 247 8.02 15.74 -3.39
CA ASP A 247 7.76 15.17 -4.71
C ASP A 247 6.48 14.33 -4.73
N LEU A 248 6.27 13.47 -3.73
CA LEU A 248 5.07 12.63 -3.60
C LEU A 248 3.79 13.47 -3.46
N VAL A 249 3.84 14.51 -2.65
CA VAL A 249 2.69 15.42 -2.46
C VAL A 249 2.43 16.22 -3.75
N ASP A 250 3.46 16.65 -4.48
CA ASP A 250 3.35 17.40 -5.75
C ASP A 250 2.76 16.53 -6.88
N VAL A 251 3.08 15.23 -6.95
CA VAL A 251 2.41 14.27 -7.85
C VAL A 251 0.90 14.27 -7.64
N GLY A 252 0.46 14.54 -6.41
CA GLY A 252 -0.94 14.76 -6.10
C GLY A 252 -1.72 13.48 -5.89
N PHE A 253 -1.12 12.47 -5.28
CA PHE A 253 -1.86 11.36 -4.70
C PHE A 253 -2.91 11.85 -3.71
N ASN A 254 -4.04 11.16 -3.60
CA ASN A 254 -5.06 11.48 -2.60
C ASN A 254 -4.64 11.10 -1.19
N ALA A 255 -3.85 10.04 -1.08
CA ALA A 255 -3.26 9.60 0.18
C ALA A 255 -1.89 8.98 -0.05
N ILE A 256 -1.02 9.13 0.92
CA ILE A 256 0.34 8.58 0.93
C ILE A 256 0.49 7.76 2.20
N THR A 257 0.82 6.49 2.04
CA THR A 257 1.17 5.59 3.14
C THR A 257 2.67 5.49 3.23
N ILE A 258 3.23 5.76 4.40
CA ILE A 258 4.67 5.74 4.64
C ILE A 258 5.07 4.67 5.65
N ASP A 259 6.28 4.17 5.44
CA ASP A 259 6.98 3.29 6.38
C ASP A 259 7.81 4.11 7.39
N LEU A 260 8.46 3.41 8.30
CA LEU A 260 9.52 3.96 9.14
C LEU A 260 10.85 3.89 8.40
N ASP A 261 11.62 4.95 8.47
CA ASP A 261 13.01 4.92 8.02
C ASP A 261 13.87 4.23 9.08
N GLN A 262 13.97 2.91 8.97
CA GLN A 262 14.75 2.10 9.93
C GLN A 262 16.26 2.38 9.91
N GLN A 263 16.77 3.10 8.90
CA GLN A 263 18.17 3.53 8.83
C GLN A 263 18.38 4.92 9.44
N ALA A 264 17.30 5.66 9.68
CA ALA A 264 17.39 6.95 10.32
C ALA A 264 17.46 6.82 11.84
N ASP A 265 18.01 7.83 12.47
CA ASP A 265 17.95 8.00 13.92
C ASP A 265 16.47 7.94 14.36
N PRO A 266 16.10 7.13 15.37
CA PRO A 266 14.72 7.03 15.86
C PRO A 266 14.07 8.37 16.20
N THR A 267 14.85 9.41 16.52
CA THR A 267 14.36 10.77 16.75
C THR A 267 13.77 11.41 15.49
N LEU A 268 14.16 10.95 14.30
CA LEU A 268 13.65 11.43 13.02
C LEU A 268 12.27 10.86 12.65
N TYR A 269 11.82 9.76 13.28
CA TYR A 269 10.52 9.13 12.96
C TYR A 269 9.34 10.06 13.21
N VAL A 270 9.40 10.83 14.28
CA VAL A 270 8.38 11.82 14.64
C VAL A 270 8.35 12.93 13.60
N ASP A 271 9.51 13.44 13.23
CA ASP A 271 9.63 14.56 12.27
C ASP A 271 9.16 14.20 10.87
N GLN A 272 9.37 12.95 10.43
CA GLN A 272 8.92 12.48 9.11
C GLN A 272 7.40 12.43 9.00
N LEU A 273 6.73 11.87 10.02
CA LEU A 273 5.26 11.84 10.06
C LEU A 273 4.70 13.24 10.16
N ASP A 274 5.27 14.10 11.02
CA ASP A 274 4.89 15.49 11.17
C ASP A 274 5.04 16.28 9.86
N LYS A 275 6.18 16.14 9.19
CA LYS A 275 6.45 16.76 7.90
C LYS A 275 5.43 16.34 6.85
N LEU A 276 5.17 15.03 6.72
CA LEU A 276 4.22 14.53 5.72
C LEU A 276 2.80 15.03 5.99
N VAL A 277 2.33 14.99 7.25
CA VAL A 277 1.00 15.49 7.61
C VAL A 277 0.90 17.01 7.37
N THR A 278 1.96 17.75 7.64
CA THR A 278 2.03 19.19 7.37
C THR A 278 1.91 19.50 5.86
N LEU A 279 2.70 18.83 5.04
CA LEU A 279 2.65 18.96 3.58
C LEU A 279 1.29 18.50 3.03
N GLY A 280 0.78 17.38 3.53
CA GLY A 280 -0.50 16.82 3.12
C GLY A 280 -1.67 17.75 3.41
N ASN A 281 -1.71 18.38 4.58
CA ASN A 281 -2.74 19.37 4.90
C ASN A 281 -2.70 20.58 3.95
N ALA A 282 -1.50 21.05 3.59
CA ALA A 282 -1.34 22.18 2.67
C ALA A 282 -1.78 21.86 1.23
N ARG A 283 -1.73 20.60 0.83
CA ARG A 283 -2.00 20.15 -0.56
C ARG A 283 -3.20 19.21 -0.70
N ASN A 284 -4.01 19.06 0.34
CA ASN A 284 -5.19 18.16 0.39
C ASN A 284 -4.87 16.67 0.20
N VAL A 285 -3.74 16.22 0.68
CA VAL A 285 -3.29 14.82 0.68
C VAL A 285 -3.41 14.22 2.08
N VAL A 286 -3.92 13.01 2.19
CA VAL A 286 -4.02 12.30 3.47
C VAL A 286 -2.72 11.55 3.75
N ALA A 287 -2.16 11.75 4.94
CA ALA A 287 -1.04 10.94 5.41
C ALA A 287 -1.58 9.70 6.15
N ILE A 288 -1.02 8.54 5.85
CA ILE A 288 -1.40 7.24 6.43
C ILE A 288 -0.15 6.59 7.03
N GLY A 289 -0.22 6.18 8.26
CA GLY A 289 0.90 5.48 8.93
C GLY A 289 1.02 5.87 10.39
N ASN A 290 2.14 5.60 11.07
CA ASN A 290 3.24 4.72 10.68
C ASN A 290 3.73 3.98 11.94
N VAL A 291 2.82 3.21 12.56
CA VAL A 291 3.18 2.35 13.70
C VAL A 291 4.14 1.27 13.23
N ASP A 292 5.26 1.09 13.93
CA ASP A 292 6.29 0.12 13.55
C ASP A 292 5.70 -1.30 13.41
N VAL A 293 5.71 -1.79 12.18
CA VAL A 293 5.15 -3.10 11.86
C VAL A 293 6.03 -4.25 12.38
N THR A 294 7.33 -4.02 12.58
CA THR A 294 8.29 -5.06 12.96
C THR A 294 8.05 -5.59 14.38
N ILE A 295 7.38 -4.81 15.21
CA ILE A 295 7.10 -5.23 16.60
C ILE A 295 5.88 -6.15 16.72
N PHE A 296 5.03 -6.28 15.69
CA PHE A 296 3.75 -6.98 15.80
C PHE A 296 3.84 -8.49 16.01
N GLU A 297 5.00 -9.09 15.84
CA GLU A 297 5.17 -10.51 16.13
C GLU A 297 5.26 -10.80 17.64
N ARG A 298 5.91 -9.93 18.42
CA ARG A 298 6.32 -10.23 19.80
C ARG A 298 6.21 -9.07 20.78
N ALA A 299 5.62 -7.94 20.38
CA ALA A 299 5.53 -6.79 21.27
C ALA A 299 4.67 -7.09 22.50
N THR A 300 5.03 -6.46 23.60
CA THR A 300 4.16 -6.33 24.76
C THR A 300 3.05 -5.32 24.49
N LYS A 301 1.98 -5.42 25.26
CA LYS A 301 0.88 -4.45 25.18
C LYS A 301 1.34 -3.00 25.32
N ALA A 302 2.31 -2.76 26.24
CA ALA A 302 2.87 -1.43 26.49
C ALA A 302 3.67 -0.89 25.30
N GLN A 303 4.37 -1.75 24.54
CA GLN A 303 5.08 -1.32 23.32
C GLN A 303 4.12 -0.92 22.20
N ILE A 304 3.05 -1.70 21.98
CA ILE A 304 2.00 -1.30 21.02
C ILE A 304 1.34 0.00 21.45
N GLU A 305 1.03 0.17 22.74
CA GLU A 305 0.49 1.41 23.28
C GLU A 305 1.41 2.60 23.01
N ALA A 306 2.70 2.46 23.29
CA ALA A 306 3.69 3.51 23.08
C ALA A 306 3.74 3.97 21.61
N GLU A 307 3.75 3.03 20.66
CA GLU A 307 3.77 3.35 19.24
C GLU A 307 2.47 4.02 18.74
N VAL A 308 1.31 3.54 19.18
CA VAL A 308 0.03 4.20 18.87
C VAL A 308 0.00 5.62 19.43
N ARG A 309 0.45 5.81 20.67
CA ARG A 309 0.58 7.14 21.29
C ARG A 309 1.55 8.03 20.52
N ARG A 310 2.72 7.52 20.14
CA ARG A 310 3.71 8.27 19.36
C ARG A 310 3.05 8.91 18.12
N CYS A 311 2.30 8.13 17.35
CA CYS A 311 1.65 8.65 16.15
C CYS A 311 0.54 9.66 16.48
N ILE A 312 -0.33 9.36 17.46
CA ILE A 312 -1.47 10.22 17.80
C ILE A 312 -1.00 11.51 18.47
N ASP A 313 -0.03 11.46 19.38
CA ASP A 313 0.50 12.66 20.07
C ASP A 313 1.23 13.56 19.07
N THR A 314 1.88 12.99 18.05
CA THR A 314 2.57 13.77 17.02
C THR A 314 1.60 14.51 16.08
N VAL A 315 0.59 13.81 15.55
CA VAL A 315 -0.23 14.34 14.45
C VAL A 315 -1.74 14.13 14.60
N GLY A 316 -2.19 13.44 15.62
CA GLY A 316 -3.62 13.10 15.82
C GLY A 316 -4.53 14.30 15.93
N THR A 317 -4.03 15.46 16.40
CA THR A 317 -4.77 16.71 16.47
C THR A 317 -4.92 17.40 15.11
N ARG A 318 -4.28 16.90 14.08
CA ARG A 318 -4.36 17.44 12.72
C ARG A 318 -5.36 16.65 11.89
N SER A 319 -6.03 17.33 10.98
CA SER A 319 -6.86 16.68 9.98
C SER A 319 -6.00 15.94 8.93
N ARG A 320 -6.61 15.16 8.05
CA ARG A 320 -5.96 14.40 6.96
C ARG A 320 -4.93 13.38 7.44
N PHE A 321 -5.21 12.77 8.56
CA PHE A 321 -4.39 11.69 9.10
C PHE A 321 -5.24 10.42 9.31
N VAL A 322 -4.66 9.28 8.97
CA VAL A 322 -5.18 7.93 9.24
C VAL A 322 -4.07 7.13 9.92
N LEU A 323 -4.36 6.63 11.12
CA LEU A 323 -3.42 5.77 11.82
C LEU A 323 -3.36 4.39 11.15
N SER A 324 -2.17 3.94 10.83
CA SER A 324 -1.95 2.62 10.22
C SER A 324 -0.64 2.01 10.70
N THR A 325 -0.43 0.74 10.41
CA THR A 325 0.91 0.14 10.45
C THR A 325 1.80 0.75 9.38
N SER A 326 3.10 0.79 9.60
CA SER A 326 4.08 1.37 8.68
C SER A 326 4.12 0.61 7.33
N CYS A 327 3.88 -0.69 7.37
CA CYS A 327 3.81 -1.58 6.22
C CYS A 327 2.76 -2.69 6.46
N GLU A 328 2.70 -3.68 5.55
CA GLU A 328 1.89 -4.89 5.73
C GLU A 328 2.30 -5.64 7.00
N LEU A 329 1.30 -6.10 7.76
CA LEU A 329 1.53 -6.95 8.93
C LEU A 329 2.31 -8.21 8.52
N PRO A 330 3.36 -8.60 9.28
CA PRO A 330 4.01 -9.88 9.07
C PRO A 330 2.99 -11.02 9.10
N PRO A 331 3.16 -12.06 8.27
CA PRO A 331 2.26 -13.23 8.29
C PRO A 331 2.11 -13.84 9.69
N GLN A 332 3.17 -13.77 10.50
CA GLN A 332 3.25 -14.29 11.86
C GLN A 332 2.91 -13.26 12.95
N ALA A 333 2.35 -12.10 12.58
CA ALA A 333 1.96 -11.10 13.57
C ALA A 333 1.02 -11.69 14.63
N SER A 334 1.22 -11.28 15.89
CA SER A 334 0.36 -11.72 16.97
C SER A 334 -1.04 -11.09 16.84
N PRO A 335 -2.10 -11.90 16.83
CA PRO A 335 -3.47 -11.37 16.85
C PRO A 335 -3.75 -10.45 18.04
N ASP A 336 -3.06 -10.66 19.17
CA ASP A 336 -3.19 -9.79 20.34
C ASP A 336 -2.57 -8.42 20.09
N CYS A 337 -1.42 -8.35 19.40
CA CYS A 337 -0.81 -7.07 19.02
C CYS A 337 -1.73 -6.26 18.11
N VAL A 338 -2.35 -6.91 17.11
CA VAL A 338 -3.33 -6.27 16.22
C VAL A 338 -4.56 -5.80 16.99
N LYS A 339 -5.05 -6.60 17.93
CA LYS A 339 -6.17 -6.22 18.80
C LYS A 339 -5.81 -5.01 19.68
N TRP A 340 -4.64 -5.01 20.33
CA TRP A 340 -4.19 -3.88 21.16
C TRP A 340 -4.02 -2.62 20.33
N PHE A 341 -3.45 -2.72 19.12
CA PHE A 341 -3.37 -1.58 18.19
C PHE A 341 -4.75 -0.96 17.95
N MET A 342 -5.75 -1.77 17.60
CA MET A 342 -7.10 -1.28 17.34
C MET A 342 -7.79 -0.73 18.61
N ASP A 343 -7.60 -1.37 19.75
CA ASP A 343 -8.16 -0.93 21.03
C ASP A 343 -7.57 0.44 21.43
N PHE A 344 -6.25 0.60 21.35
CA PHE A 344 -5.59 1.87 21.67
C PHE A 344 -5.93 2.96 20.66
N ALA A 345 -5.97 2.67 19.36
CA ALA A 345 -6.38 3.61 18.35
C ALA A 345 -7.80 4.17 18.60
N ARG A 346 -8.72 3.32 19.04
CA ARG A 346 -10.09 3.70 19.37
C ARG A 346 -10.19 4.54 20.65
N ASP A 347 -9.38 4.25 21.64
CA ASP A 347 -9.41 4.96 22.91
C ASP A 347 -8.64 6.28 22.86
N TYR A 348 -7.37 6.25 22.44
CA TYR A 348 -6.53 7.46 22.39
C TYR A 348 -6.85 8.39 21.23
N GLY A 349 -7.31 7.85 20.09
CA GLY A 349 -7.61 8.65 18.91
C GLY A 349 -8.87 9.50 19.00
N ARG A 350 -9.61 9.51 20.11
CA ARG A 350 -10.85 10.25 20.27
C ARG A 350 -10.64 11.75 20.23
N TYR A 351 -11.30 12.42 19.30
CA TYR A 351 -11.17 13.87 19.12
C TYR A 351 -11.71 14.69 20.30
N ASP A 352 -12.70 14.19 21.04
CA ASP A 352 -13.17 14.82 22.28
C ASP A 352 -12.14 14.81 23.43
N ARG A 353 -11.04 14.06 23.28
CA ARG A 353 -9.92 14.00 24.23
C ARG A 353 -8.68 14.74 23.71
N ILE A 354 -8.33 14.52 22.44
CA ILE A 354 -7.05 15.06 21.91
C ILE A 354 -7.17 16.49 21.41
N LEU A 355 -8.38 17.02 21.21
CA LEU A 355 -8.62 18.42 20.86
C LEU A 355 -9.07 19.30 22.06
N ALA A 356 -9.27 18.67 23.22
CA ALA A 356 -9.64 19.38 24.45
C ALA A 356 -8.40 20.04 25.08
#